data_ff8862a8d913f039655eb396731fe49f
#
_entry.id   ff8862a8d913f039655eb396731fe49f
#
_cell.length_a   1.000
_cell.length_b   1.000
_cell.length_c   1.000
_cell.angle_alpha   90.00
_cell.angle_beta   90.00
_cell.angle_gamma   90.00
#
_symmetry.space_group_name_H-M   'P 1'
#
loop_
_entity.id
_entity.type
_entity.pdbx_description
1 polymer ?
#
loop_
_entity_poly.entity_id
_entity_poly.type
_entity_poly.pdbx_seq_one_letter_code
_entity_poly.pdbx_strand_id
1 'polypeptide(L)'
;MRIMIFGAGVLGCNMANSLFRAGKDVTLLARGKWAEQIKSNGLRIKNMFSPRVAVSRVPVVTELAPDDIYDVIFVAVRYTQLETVIDILKANGSQNIVFVGNNVRARETADRLPEKNVMFAFTNAAGHRESDRVVSVDLHKITIGQISGAPSNERLIGEIFNGTKYKVTYEPNMGDYLLCHAAFVIPAVFACYKTDGILKKLKKDNAYLNRLIDANIEGYRAIKNAGHEILPKSDSDFEGVAYRKTCFRFFKLMCATVLGKICASDHAMNAVDEMSALN
;
A
#
# COMPACT_ATOMS: atom_id res chain seq x y z
N MET A 1 22.40 7.61 -0.45
CA MET A 1 21.31 7.00 0.37
C MET A 1 21.02 5.65 -0.23
N ARG A 2 21.31 4.58 0.52
CA ARG A 2 21.03 3.18 0.15
C ARG A 2 19.60 2.81 0.57
N ILE A 3 18.79 2.35 -0.35
CA ILE A 3 17.38 2.03 -0.13
C ILE A 3 17.15 0.55 -0.38
N MET A 4 16.56 -0.16 0.60
CA MET A 4 16.09 -1.53 0.42
C MET A 4 14.58 -1.53 0.18
N ILE A 5 14.14 -2.28 -0.82
CA ILE A 5 12.73 -2.66 -0.95
C ILE A 5 12.62 -4.14 -0.55
N PHE A 6 12.13 -4.39 0.64
CA PHE A 6 11.92 -5.73 1.17
C PHE A 6 10.57 -6.27 0.70
N GLY A 7 10.59 -7.08 -0.35
CA GLY A 7 9.41 -7.70 -0.94
C GLY A 7 9.14 -7.26 -2.38
N ALA A 8 9.19 -8.22 -3.29
CA ALA A 8 9.02 -8.03 -4.73
C ALA A 8 7.59 -8.38 -5.19
N GLY A 9 6.60 -7.89 -4.44
CA GLY A 9 5.19 -7.86 -4.84
C GLY A 9 4.89 -6.70 -5.80
N VAL A 10 3.61 -6.45 -6.08
CA VAL A 10 3.19 -5.35 -6.96
C VAL A 10 3.68 -4.00 -6.44
N LEU A 11 3.43 -3.69 -5.16
CA LEU A 11 3.81 -2.40 -4.56
C LEU A 11 5.33 -2.23 -4.53
N GLY A 12 6.05 -3.24 -4.03
CA GLY A 12 7.52 -3.18 -3.95
C GLY A 12 8.19 -3.08 -5.31
N CYS A 13 7.72 -3.81 -6.32
CA CYS A 13 8.26 -3.71 -7.68
C CYS A 13 8.03 -2.34 -8.32
N ASN A 14 6.83 -1.75 -8.17
CA ASN A 14 6.55 -0.40 -8.68
C ASN A 14 7.43 0.65 -7.99
N MET A 15 7.56 0.56 -6.66
CA MET A 15 8.41 1.47 -5.89
C MET A 15 9.89 1.32 -6.26
N ALA A 16 10.41 0.10 -6.32
CA ALA A 16 11.79 -0.17 -6.73
C ALA A 16 12.08 0.38 -8.12
N ASN A 17 11.20 0.13 -9.09
CA ASN A 17 11.33 0.68 -10.45
C ASN A 17 11.33 2.20 -10.46
N SER A 18 10.42 2.84 -9.72
CA SER A 18 10.28 4.30 -9.71
C SER A 18 11.50 4.99 -9.08
N LEU A 19 11.97 4.50 -7.93
CA LEU A 19 13.15 5.00 -7.23
C LEU A 19 14.42 4.77 -8.06
N PHE A 20 14.61 3.56 -8.60
CA PHE A 20 15.76 3.23 -9.44
C PHE A 20 15.84 4.12 -10.69
N ARG A 21 14.72 4.36 -11.36
CA ARG A 21 14.66 5.25 -12.53
C ARG A 21 14.89 6.74 -12.22
N ALA A 22 14.69 7.12 -10.96
CA ALA A 22 15.06 8.44 -10.45
C ALA A 22 16.54 8.53 -10.02
N GLY A 23 17.35 7.48 -10.29
CA GLY A 23 18.77 7.45 -9.99
C GLY A 23 19.10 7.18 -8.52
N LYS A 24 18.13 6.64 -7.73
CA LYS A 24 18.39 6.26 -6.35
C LYS A 24 19.13 4.92 -6.28
N ASP A 25 19.96 4.77 -5.26
CA ASP A 25 20.65 3.50 -4.94
C ASP A 25 19.65 2.55 -4.28
N VAL A 26 19.03 1.68 -5.08
CA VAL A 26 17.94 0.79 -4.68
C VAL A 26 18.33 -0.67 -4.84
N THR A 27 18.11 -1.45 -3.79
CA THR A 27 18.21 -2.92 -3.81
C THR A 27 16.82 -3.51 -3.57
N LEU A 28 16.42 -4.50 -4.36
CA LEU A 28 15.15 -5.21 -4.22
C LEU A 28 15.38 -6.59 -3.61
N LEU A 29 14.69 -6.89 -2.50
CA LEU A 29 14.69 -8.24 -1.95
C LEU A 29 13.58 -9.06 -2.59
N ALA A 30 13.96 -10.12 -3.30
CA ALA A 30 13.06 -11.07 -3.94
C ALA A 30 13.52 -12.51 -3.67
N ARG A 31 12.62 -13.49 -3.72
CA ARG A 31 12.92 -14.89 -3.40
C ARG A 31 12.55 -15.84 -4.53
N GLY A 32 13.24 -17.00 -4.56
CA GLY A 32 12.95 -18.11 -5.48
C GLY A 32 13.02 -17.74 -6.96
N LYS A 33 12.23 -18.39 -7.76
CA LYS A 33 12.18 -18.21 -9.23
C LYS A 33 11.94 -16.77 -9.67
N TRP A 34 11.24 -15.98 -8.85
CA TRP A 34 11.01 -14.56 -9.14
C TRP A 34 12.29 -13.72 -9.01
N ALA A 35 13.13 -14.01 -8.02
CA ALA A 35 14.44 -13.38 -7.90
C ALA A 35 15.34 -13.71 -9.11
N GLU A 36 15.37 -14.98 -9.52
CA GLU A 36 16.12 -15.43 -10.68
C GLU A 36 15.65 -14.74 -11.96
N GLN A 37 14.33 -14.65 -12.14
CA GLN A 37 13.70 -13.95 -13.26
C GLN A 37 14.13 -12.48 -13.34
N ILE A 38 14.10 -11.77 -12.20
CA ILE A 38 14.49 -10.35 -12.19
C ILE A 38 16.00 -10.19 -12.41
N LYS A 39 16.84 -11.05 -11.81
CA LYS A 39 18.30 -11.04 -12.02
C LYS A 39 18.66 -11.24 -13.49
N SER A 40 18.01 -12.18 -14.16
CA SER A 40 18.33 -12.54 -15.55
C SER A 40 17.78 -11.50 -16.55
N ASN A 41 16.54 -11.08 -16.39
CA ASN A 41 15.80 -10.31 -17.40
C ASN A 41 15.52 -8.84 -17.00
N GLY A 42 15.92 -8.45 -15.79
CA GLY A 42 15.55 -7.18 -15.19
C GLY A 42 14.12 -7.18 -14.62
N LEU A 43 13.84 -6.20 -13.79
CA LEU A 43 12.49 -5.94 -13.28
C LEU A 43 11.62 -5.40 -14.40
N ARG A 44 10.60 -6.16 -14.78
CA ARG A 44 9.71 -5.86 -15.91
C ARG A 44 8.35 -5.41 -15.37
N ILE A 45 7.93 -4.19 -15.73
CA ILE A 45 6.65 -3.63 -15.35
C ILE A 45 5.86 -3.22 -16.59
N LYS A 46 4.67 -3.78 -16.73
CA LYS A 46 3.70 -3.40 -17.76
C LYS A 46 2.60 -2.56 -17.13
N ASN A 47 2.42 -1.33 -17.59
CA ASN A 47 1.24 -0.56 -17.23
C ASN A 47 0.01 -1.17 -17.90
N MET A 48 -1.11 -1.36 -17.16
CA MET A 48 -2.35 -1.97 -17.67
C MET A 48 -2.93 -1.24 -18.88
N PHE A 49 -2.64 0.06 -19.02
CA PHE A 49 -3.16 0.92 -20.10
C PHE A 49 -2.13 1.17 -21.22
N SER A 50 -1.00 0.48 -21.20
CA SER A 50 0.06 0.64 -22.19
C SER A 50 0.55 -0.70 -22.70
N PRO A 51 0.81 -0.84 -24.01
CA PRO A 51 1.46 -2.04 -24.54
C PRO A 51 2.95 -2.11 -24.15
N ARG A 52 3.52 -1.02 -23.68
CA ARG A 52 4.96 -0.92 -23.38
C ARG A 52 5.27 -1.59 -22.04
N VAL A 53 6.39 -2.32 -22.00
CA VAL A 53 6.97 -2.90 -20.81
C VAL A 53 8.21 -2.08 -20.43
N ALA A 54 8.20 -1.52 -19.23
CA ALA A 54 9.40 -0.91 -18.66
C ALA A 54 10.31 -1.99 -18.11
N VAL A 55 11.61 -1.90 -18.36
CA VAL A 55 12.62 -2.80 -17.82
C VAL A 55 13.63 -1.98 -17.03
N SER A 56 13.93 -2.40 -15.81
CA SER A 56 14.91 -1.79 -14.93
C SER A 56 15.83 -2.86 -14.34
N ARG A 57 17.15 -2.63 -14.39
CA ARG A 57 18.13 -3.58 -13.83
C ARG A 57 18.44 -3.25 -12.38
N VAL A 58 17.38 -3.28 -11.56
CA VAL A 58 17.49 -3.08 -10.11
C VAL A 58 18.33 -4.24 -9.51
N PRO A 59 19.34 -3.96 -8.68
CA PRO A 59 20.05 -4.99 -7.92
C PRO A 59 19.08 -5.84 -7.08
N VAL A 60 19.29 -7.16 -7.07
CA VAL A 60 18.41 -8.11 -6.37
C VAL A 60 19.21 -8.97 -5.40
N VAL A 61 18.75 -8.98 -4.16
CA VAL A 61 19.21 -9.89 -3.10
C VAL A 61 18.11 -10.86 -2.70
N THR A 62 18.47 -11.98 -2.09
CA THR A 62 17.49 -13.01 -1.66
C THR A 62 17.26 -13.02 -0.16
N GLU A 63 18.12 -12.34 0.59
CA GLU A 63 18.06 -12.21 2.04
C GLU A 63 18.56 -10.83 2.48
N LEU A 64 18.27 -10.45 3.70
CA LEU A 64 18.79 -9.26 4.36
C LEU A 64 19.71 -9.73 5.49
N ALA A 65 21.03 -9.60 5.31
CA ALA A 65 21.99 -9.93 6.34
C ALA A 65 21.96 -8.91 7.49
N PRO A 66 22.28 -9.29 8.73
CA PRO A 66 22.27 -8.38 9.88
C PRO A 66 23.17 -7.15 9.72
N ASP A 67 24.29 -7.29 9.03
CA ASP A 67 25.32 -6.27 8.79
C ASP A 67 25.17 -5.54 7.44
N ASP A 68 24.22 -5.91 6.60
CA ASP A 68 23.92 -5.19 5.35
C ASP A 68 23.01 -3.99 5.63
N ILE A 69 23.62 -2.84 5.89
CA ILE A 69 22.96 -1.63 6.40
C ILE A 69 22.42 -0.77 5.26
N TYR A 70 21.16 -0.36 5.38
CA TYR A 70 20.45 0.57 4.50
C TYR A 70 20.05 1.82 5.27
N ASP A 71 20.05 2.97 4.58
CA ASP A 71 19.55 4.21 5.16
C ASP A 71 18.04 4.14 5.42
N VAL A 72 17.31 3.37 4.59
CA VAL A 72 15.89 3.05 4.76
C VAL A 72 15.52 1.70 4.16
N ILE A 73 14.66 0.95 4.85
CA ILE A 73 14.07 -0.30 4.37
C ILE A 73 12.56 -0.10 4.20
N PHE A 74 12.06 -0.21 2.98
CA PHE A 74 10.62 -0.28 2.68
C PHE A 74 10.17 -1.74 2.71
N VAL A 75 9.27 -2.08 3.62
CA VAL A 75 8.75 -3.44 3.81
C VAL A 75 7.41 -3.56 3.08
N ALA A 76 7.44 -4.11 1.87
CA ALA A 76 6.29 -4.28 0.98
C ALA A 76 5.86 -5.75 0.91
N VAL A 77 5.48 -6.31 2.04
CA VAL A 77 5.00 -7.69 2.19
C VAL A 77 3.54 -7.70 2.61
N ARG A 78 2.86 -8.85 2.49
CA ARG A 78 1.51 -9.00 3.00
C ARG A 78 1.50 -8.92 4.52
N TYR A 79 0.40 -8.42 5.09
CA TYR A 79 0.25 -8.34 6.54
C TYR A 79 0.49 -9.70 7.23
N THR A 80 -0.02 -10.78 6.67
CA THR A 80 0.17 -12.15 7.17
C THR A 80 1.63 -12.63 7.19
N GLN A 81 2.54 -11.93 6.51
CA GLN A 81 3.96 -12.23 6.47
C GLN A 81 4.79 -11.37 7.45
N LEU A 82 4.17 -10.39 8.11
CA LEU A 82 4.89 -9.46 8.99
C LEU A 82 5.60 -10.18 10.13
N GLU A 83 4.99 -11.22 10.71
CA GLU A 83 5.59 -11.99 11.79
C GLU A 83 7.00 -12.51 11.45
N THR A 84 7.15 -13.06 10.26
CA THR A 84 8.44 -13.61 9.79
C THR A 84 9.46 -12.54 9.43
N VAL A 85 9.02 -11.29 9.22
CA VAL A 85 9.89 -10.19 8.81
C VAL A 85 10.39 -9.38 10.01
N ILE A 86 9.59 -9.26 11.06
CA ILE A 86 9.93 -8.48 12.26
C ILE A 86 11.27 -8.92 12.87
N ASP A 87 11.51 -10.22 13.01
CA ASP A 87 12.75 -10.71 13.63
C ASP A 87 13.97 -10.45 12.74
N ILE A 88 13.81 -10.50 11.42
CA ILE A 88 14.86 -10.12 10.46
C ILE A 88 15.19 -8.63 10.60
N LEU A 89 14.16 -7.77 10.73
CA LEU A 89 14.34 -6.32 10.90
C LEU A 89 14.97 -5.97 12.25
N LYS A 90 14.63 -6.69 13.32
CA LYS A 90 15.30 -6.54 14.64
C LYS A 90 16.79 -6.83 14.57
N ALA A 91 17.16 -7.92 13.91
CA ALA A 91 18.55 -8.35 13.78
C ALA A 91 19.38 -7.45 12.87
N ASN A 92 18.77 -6.78 11.89
CA ASN A 92 19.49 -5.92 10.94
C ASN A 92 19.79 -4.54 11.55
N GLY A 93 20.97 -3.99 11.28
CA GLY A 93 21.43 -2.71 11.82
C GLY A 93 20.76 -1.45 11.26
N SER A 94 19.97 -1.53 10.18
CA SER A 94 19.27 -0.37 9.58
C SER A 94 18.27 0.23 10.55
N GLN A 95 18.21 1.57 10.60
CA GLN A 95 17.40 2.27 11.61
C GLN A 95 16.02 2.67 11.11
N ASN A 96 15.87 3.06 9.84
CA ASN A 96 14.61 3.57 9.31
C ASN A 96 13.85 2.45 8.59
N ILE A 97 12.67 2.11 9.10
CA ILE A 97 11.82 1.05 8.57
C ILE A 97 10.47 1.66 8.14
N VAL A 98 10.05 1.41 6.92
CA VAL A 98 8.77 1.89 6.38
C VAL A 98 7.92 0.70 5.96
N PHE A 99 6.85 0.42 6.67
CA PHE A 99 5.88 -0.60 6.27
C PHE A 99 4.94 -0.05 5.20
N VAL A 100 4.83 -0.75 4.06
CA VAL A 100 4.05 -0.31 2.89
C VAL A 100 2.85 -1.20 2.68
N GLY A 101 1.66 -0.62 2.75
CA GLY A 101 0.38 -1.31 2.54
C GLY A 101 -0.58 -1.15 3.71
N ASN A 102 -1.63 -1.97 3.72
CA ASN A 102 -2.61 -1.95 4.79
C ASN A 102 -2.00 -2.52 6.08
N ASN A 103 -2.06 -1.77 7.16
CA ASN A 103 -1.66 -2.21 8.48
C ASN A 103 -2.56 -1.54 9.53
N VAL A 104 -3.64 -2.21 9.92
CA VAL A 104 -4.59 -1.70 10.93
C VAL A 104 -4.05 -1.79 12.35
N ARG A 105 -2.92 -2.50 12.57
CA ARG A 105 -2.20 -2.61 13.85
C ARG A 105 -0.86 -1.88 13.79
N ALA A 106 -0.85 -0.68 13.22
CA ALA A 106 0.39 0.06 13.00
C ALA A 106 1.16 0.32 14.31
N ARG A 107 0.46 0.69 15.40
CA ARG A 107 1.09 0.90 16.71
C ARG A 107 1.72 -0.37 17.26
N GLU A 108 0.99 -1.49 17.28
CA GLU A 108 1.52 -2.78 17.74
C GLU A 108 2.73 -3.22 16.91
N THR A 109 2.70 -2.96 15.60
CA THR A 109 3.83 -3.25 14.71
C THR A 109 5.04 -2.38 15.06
N ALA A 110 4.86 -1.10 15.33
CA ALA A 110 5.93 -0.19 15.75
C ALA A 110 6.51 -0.56 17.11
N ASP A 111 5.66 -0.90 18.09
CA ASP A 111 6.06 -1.30 19.44
C ASP A 111 6.93 -2.56 19.46
N ARG A 112 6.84 -3.38 18.43
CA ARG A 112 7.71 -4.56 18.25
C ARG A 112 9.12 -4.23 17.77
N LEU A 113 9.37 -2.99 17.33
CA LEU A 113 10.65 -2.50 16.83
C LEU A 113 11.08 -1.21 17.58
N PRO A 114 11.17 -1.25 18.93
CA PRO A 114 11.36 -0.04 19.74
C PRO A 114 12.68 0.67 19.47
N GLU A 115 13.69 -0.07 19.00
CA GLU A 115 15.01 0.47 18.65
C GLU A 115 15.07 1.08 17.24
N LYS A 116 13.95 1.06 16.49
CA LYS A 116 13.89 1.51 15.11
C LYS A 116 13.00 2.75 14.96
N ASN A 117 13.32 3.55 13.96
CA ASN A 117 12.46 4.61 13.50
C ASN A 117 11.44 4.03 12.51
N VAL A 118 10.23 3.74 13.01
CA VAL A 118 9.19 3.05 12.25
C VAL A 118 8.23 4.06 11.64
N MET A 119 8.04 3.94 10.34
CA MET A 119 7.10 4.69 9.54
C MET A 119 6.14 3.76 8.81
N PHE A 120 5.04 4.31 8.33
CA PHE A 120 4.06 3.59 7.52
C PHE A 120 3.78 4.34 6.24
N ALA A 121 3.45 3.62 5.18
CA ALA A 121 3.13 4.21 3.89
C ALA A 121 1.98 3.46 3.22
N PHE A 122 1.16 4.20 2.49
CA PHE A 122 0.17 3.65 1.58
C PHE A 122 0.37 4.24 0.18
N THR A 123 0.43 3.36 -0.82
CA THR A 123 0.60 3.75 -2.22
C THR A 123 -0.66 3.46 -3.03
N ASN A 124 -1.03 4.38 -3.92
CA ASN A 124 -2.15 4.19 -4.84
C ASN A 124 -1.70 3.39 -6.08
N ALA A 125 -1.35 2.13 -5.85
CA ALA A 125 -0.98 1.19 -6.91
C ALA A 125 -1.76 -0.11 -6.75
N ALA A 126 -2.14 -0.72 -7.87
CA ALA A 126 -2.81 -2.01 -7.90
C ALA A 126 -2.38 -2.81 -9.13
N GLY A 127 -2.51 -4.13 -9.07
CA GLY A 127 -2.14 -5.01 -10.16
C GLY A 127 -1.88 -6.44 -9.69
N HIS A 128 -1.26 -7.22 -10.55
CA HIS A 128 -0.89 -8.59 -10.27
C HIS A 128 0.50 -8.92 -10.84
N ARG A 129 1.05 -10.02 -10.39
CA ARG A 129 2.30 -10.54 -10.89
C ARG A 129 2.04 -11.68 -11.85
N GLU A 130 2.59 -11.61 -13.05
CA GLU A 130 2.73 -12.71 -13.99
C GLU A 130 4.06 -13.45 -13.77
N SER A 131 4.31 -14.49 -14.53
CA SER A 131 5.55 -15.29 -14.40
C SER A 131 6.83 -14.50 -14.70
N ASP A 132 6.75 -13.48 -15.58
CA ASP A 132 7.91 -12.74 -16.08
C ASP A 132 7.85 -11.23 -15.83
N ARG A 133 6.73 -10.72 -15.31
CA ARG A 133 6.50 -9.28 -15.14
C ARG A 133 5.47 -8.97 -14.06
N VAL A 134 5.43 -7.71 -13.66
CA VAL A 134 4.31 -7.11 -12.93
C VAL A 134 3.42 -6.38 -13.93
N VAL A 135 2.11 -6.60 -13.87
CA VAL A 135 1.09 -5.82 -14.61
C VAL A 135 0.36 -4.96 -13.59
N SER A 136 0.48 -3.64 -13.71
CA SER A 136 -0.03 -2.74 -12.68
C SER A 136 -0.47 -1.40 -13.22
N VAL A 137 -1.23 -0.69 -12.39
CA VAL A 137 -1.42 0.77 -12.46
C VAL A 137 -0.81 1.34 -11.20
N ASP A 138 0.10 2.30 -11.36
CA ASP A 138 0.64 3.11 -10.27
C ASP A 138 0.29 4.57 -10.56
N LEU A 139 -0.50 5.18 -9.66
CA LEU A 139 -0.87 6.59 -9.76
C LEU A 139 0.25 7.52 -9.26
N HIS A 140 1.36 6.96 -8.82
CA HIS A 140 2.50 7.67 -8.23
C HIS A 140 2.08 8.61 -7.10
N LYS A 141 1.14 8.16 -6.25
CA LYS A 141 0.73 8.84 -5.03
C LYS A 141 1.09 7.98 -3.85
N ILE A 142 1.69 8.59 -2.85
CA ILE A 142 2.04 7.93 -1.59
C ILE A 142 1.68 8.83 -0.42
N THR A 143 0.94 8.28 0.55
CA THR A 143 0.77 8.87 1.88
C THR A 143 1.74 8.13 2.80
N ILE A 144 2.57 8.86 3.52
CA ILE A 144 3.65 8.29 4.33
C ILE A 144 3.92 9.17 5.55
N GLY A 145 4.25 8.55 6.66
CA GLY A 145 4.60 9.23 7.90
C GLY A 145 4.77 8.25 9.06
N GLN A 146 4.74 8.77 10.27
CA GLN A 146 4.86 7.99 11.51
C GLN A 146 3.50 7.80 12.18
N ILE A 147 3.49 7.05 13.28
CA ILE A 147 2.35 7.00 14.19
C ILE A 147 2.30 8.26 15.06
N SER A 148 1.13 8.63 15.56
CA SER A 148 0.94 9.78 16.46
C SER A 148 1.87 9.69 17.67
N GLY A 149 2.53 10.82 17.97
CA GLY A 149 3.47 10.97 19.08
C GLY A 149 4.93 10.58 18.77
N ALA A 150 5.22 9.97 17.60
CA ALA A 150 6.58 9.71 17.18
C ALA A 150 7.25 10.94 16.53
N PRO A 151 8.58 11.05 16.55
CA PRO A 151 9.30 12.17 15.92
C PRO A 151 9.02 12.28 14.41
N SER A 152 9.01 13.51 13.91
CA SER A 152 8.77 13.77 12.48
C SER A 152 9.91 13.25 11.60
N ASN A 153 9.55 12.56 10.52
CA ASN A 153 10.47 12.05 9.51
C ASN A 153 10.30 12.76 8.14
N GLU A 154 9.61 13.90 8.12
CA GLU A 154 9.27 14.61 6.87
C GLU A 154 10.50 14.94 6.03
N ARG A 155 11.60 15.34 6.65
CA ARG A 155 12.86 15.61 5.94
C ARG A 155 13.41 14.38 5.25
N LEU A 156 13.51 13.26 5.94
CA LEU A 156 13.98 11.98 5.38
C LEU A 156 13.10 11.54 4.21
N ILE A 157 11.78 11.64 4.37
CA ILE A 157 10.80 11.31 3.33
C ILE A 157 11.02 12.20 2.10
N GLY A 158 11.21 13.51 2.31
CA GLY A 158 11.52 14.45 1.24
C GLY A 158 12.79 14.08 0.46
N GLU A 159 13.85 13.70 1.15
CA GLU A 159 15.11 13.26 0.53
C GLU A 159 14.97 11.96 -0.27
N ILE A 160 14.20 10.98 0.23
CA ILE A 160 13.95 9.70 -0.44
C ILE A 160 13.24 9.95 -1.78
N PHE A 161 12.16 10.74 -1.77
CA PHE A 161 11.29 10.88 -2.94
C PHE A 161 11.65 12.06 -3.85
N ASN A 162 12.64 12.86 -3.48
CA ASN A 162 13.12 13.95 -4.34
C ASN A 162 13.59 13.41 -5.71
N GLY A 163 13.13 14.04 -6.79
CA GLY A 163 13.42 13.64 -8.18
C GLY A 163 12.63 12.42 -8.66
N THR A 164 11.75 11.85 -7.86
CA THR A 164 10.84 10.77 -8.28
C THR A 164 9.55 11.33 -8.88
N LYS A 165 8.73 10.45 -9.48
CA LYS A 165 7.39 10.81 -9.94
C LYS A 165 6.34 10.80 -8.81
N TYR A 166 6.69 10.35 -7.60
CA TYR A 166 5.75 10.26 -6.50
C TYR A 166 5.30 11.64 -6.01
N LYS A 167 3.98 11.80 -5.93
CA LYS A 167 3.35 12.88 -5.17
C LYS A 167 3.21 12.40 -3.73
N VAL A 168 4.02 12.96 -2.85
CA VAL A 168 4.08 12.57 -1.45
C VAL A 168 3.11 13.42 -0.63
N THR A 169 2.29 12.77 0.19
CA THR A 169 1.52 13.39 1.26
C THR A 169 2.11 12.90 2.58
N TYR A 170 2.62 13.82 3.38
CA TYR A 170 3.09 13.50 4.71
C TYR A 170 1.90 13.47 5.69
N GLU A 171 1.77 12.37 6.45
CA GLU A 171 0.72 12.17 7.43
C GLU A 171 1.34 11.86 8.80
N PRO A 172 1.22 12.78 9.78
CA PRO A 172 1.83 12.60 11.10
C PRO A 172 1.13 11.54 11.96
N ASN A 173 -0.05 11.08 11.57
CA ASN A 173 -0.82 10.05 12.25
C ASN A 173 -1.23 8.93 11.29
N MET A 174 -0.23 8.21 10.75
CA MET A 174 -0.49 7.09 9.83
C MET A 174 -1.27 5.94 10.46
N GLY A 175 -1.25 5.79 11.79
CA GLY A 175 -2.05 4.78 12.47
C GLY A 175 -3.55 4.98 12.20
N ASP A 176 -4.06 6.15 12.49
CA ASP A 176 -5.48 6.48 12.27
C ASP A 176 -5.82 6.57 10.78
N TYR A 177 -4.89 7.08 9.97
CA TYR A 177 -5.06 7.10 8.51
C TYR A 177 -5.30 5.69 7.94
N LEU A 178 -4.52 4.69 8.37
CA LEU A 178 -4.64 3.31 7.88
C LEU A 178 -5.92 2.63 8.38
N LEU A 179 -6.38 2.93 9.61
CA LEU A 179 -7.69 2.48 10.09
C LEU A 179 -8.82 3.04 9.23
N CYS A 180 -8.82 4.35 8.97
CA CYS A 180 -9.82 4.99 8.12
C CYS A 180 -9.77 4.47 6.67
N HIS A 181 -8.57 4.26 6.14
CA HIS A 181 -8.38 3.67 4.82
C HIS A 181 -8.98 2.25 4.76
N ALA A 182 -8.75 1.43 5.78
CA ALA A 182 -9.33 0.10 5.88
C ALA A 182 -10.87 0.14 5.89
N ALA A 183 -11.47 0.99 6.73
CA ALA A 183 -12.92 1.16 6.80
C ALA A 183 -13.53 1.60 5.47
N PHE A 184 -12.79 2.35 4.64
CA PHE A 184 -13.23 2.74 3.30
C PHE A 184 -13.07 1.60 2.27
N VAL A 185 -11.96 0.87 2.32
CA VAL A 185 -11.62 -0.13 1.28
C VAL A 185 -12.34 -1.46 1.50
N ILE A 186 -12.53 -1.90 2.74
CA ILE A 186 -13.16 -3.20 3.05
C ILE A 186 -14.51 -3.37 2.35
N PRO A 187 -15.49 -2.44 2.46
CA PRO A 187 -16.76 -2.57 1.76
C PRO A 187 -16.59 -2.70 0.24
N ALA A 188 -15.67 -1.94 -0.35
CA ALA A 188 -15.39 -1.98 -1.78
C ALA A 188 -14.82 -3.34 -2.23
N VAL A 189 -13.96 -3.95 -1.41
CA VAL A 189 -13.38 -5.27 -1.71
C VAL A 189 -14.45 -6.36 -1.58
N PHE A 190 -15.34 -6.30 -0.59
CA PHE A 190 -16.51 -7.19 -0.52
C PHE A 190 -17.44 -7.06 -1.72
N ALA A 191 -17.56 -5.87 -2.33
CA ALA A 191 -18.27 -5.70 -3.59
C ALA A 191 -17.61 -6.46 -4.75
N CYS A 192 -16.29 -6.57 -4.76
CA CYS A 192 -15.55 -7.39 -5.73
C CYS A 192 -15.92 -8.87 -5.58
N TYR A 193 -15.95 -9.41 -4.36
CA TYR A 193 -16.38 -10.79 -4.11
C TYR A 193 -17.81 -11.03 -4.58
N LYS A 194 -18.76 -10.17 -4.20
CA LYS A 194 -20.16 -10.28 -4.60
C LYS A 194 -20.36 -10.37 -6.12
N THR A 195 -19.44 -9.79 -6.88
CA THR A 195 -19.56 -9.66 -8.33
C THR A 195 -18.58 -10.52 -9.12
N ASP A 196 -17.85 -11.43 -8.45
CA ASP A 196 -16.78 -12.24 -9.06
C ASP A 196 -15.78 -11.36 -9.82
N GLY A 197 -15.37 -10.24 -9.21
CA GLY A 197 -14.46 -9.28 -9.80
C GLY A 197 -15.06 -8.38 -10.90
N ILE A 198 -16.36 -8.47 -11.20
CA ILE A 198 -16.98 -7.70 -12.27
C ILE A 198 -17.83 -6.56 -11.67
N LEU A 199 -17.20 -5.54 -11.10
CA LEU A 199 -17.87 -4.40 -10.45
C LEU A 199 -18.89 -3.68 -11.35
N LYS A 200 -18.76 -3.80 -12.68
CA LYS A 200 -19.73 -3.25 -13.64
C LYS A 200 -21.15 -3.77 -13.40
N LYS A 201 -21.33 -4.96 -12.80
CA LYS A 201 -22.62 -5.51 -12.40
C LYS A 201 -23.36 -4.59 -11.42
N LEU A 202 -22.64 -3.82 -10.60
CA LEU A 202 -23.20 -2.90 -9.58
C LEU A 202 -23.50 -1.51 -10.13
N LYS A 203 -23.16 -1.18 -11.38
CA LYS A 203 -23.31 0.18 -11.95
C LYS A 203 -24.74 0.74 -11.80
N LYS A 204 -25.77 -0.12 -11.86
CA LYS A 204 -27.18 0.24 -11.75
C LYS A 204 -27.79 -0.08 -10.39
N ASP A 205 -27.09 -0.78 -9.52
CA ASP A 205 -27.56 -1.16 -8.18
C ASP A 205 -27.27 -0.06 -7.15
N ASN A 206 -28.05 1.02 -7.23
CA ASN A 206 -27.91 2.15 -6.31
C ASN A 206 -28.15 1.75 -4.84
N ALA A 207 -29.00 0.74 -4.60
CA ALA A 207 -29.26 0.25 -3.24
C ALA A 207 -28.00 -0.39 -2.66
N TYR A 208 -27.30 -1.20 -3.43
CA TYR A 208 -26.04 -1.79 -2.98
C TYR A 208 -24.92 -0.75 -2.80
N LEU A 209 -24.83 0.23 -3.72
CA LEU A 209 -23.86 1.32 -3.58
C LEU A 209 -24.09 2.13 -2.29
N ASN A 210 -25.35 2.38 -1.91
CA ASN A 210 -25.64 3.02 -0.64
C ASN A 210 -25.24 2.15 0.56
N ARG A 211 -25.44 0.83 0.51
CA ARG A 211 -24.96 -0.07 1.56
C ARG A 211 -23.43 -0.05 1.76
N LEU A 212 -22.67 0.11 0.68
CA LEU A 212 -21.21 0.28 0.79
C LEU A 212 -20.86 1.55 1.57
N ILE A 213 -21.61 2.63 1.34
CA ILE A 213 -21.42 3.91 2.03
C ILE A 213 -21.85 3.78 3.50
N ASP A 214 -22.97 3.11 3.77
CA ASP A 214 -23.44 2.87 5.14
C ASP A 214 -22.42 2.07 5.94
N ALA A 215 -21.84 1.01 5.36
CA ALA A 215 -20.78 0.21 5.98
C ALA A 215 -19.49 1.02 6.24
N ASN A 216 -19.12 1.92 5.31
CA ASN A 216 -17.98 2.81 5.52
C ASN A 216 -18.25 3.80 6.67
N ILE A 217 -19.43 4.42 6.71
CA ILE A 217 -19.83 5.34 7.79
C ILE A 217 -19.87 4.62 9.14
N GLU A 218 -20.36 3.39 9.18
CA GLU A 218 -20.35 2.55 10.39
C GLU A 218 -18.90 2.29 10.87
N GLY A 219 -18.00 1.94 9.95
CA GLY A 219 -16.59 1.78 10.25
C GLY A 219 -15.96 3.06 10.81
N TYR A 220 -16.24 4.22 10.23
CA TYR A 220 -15.75 5.51 10.72
C TYR A 220 -16.31 5.86 12.11
N ARG A 221 -17.57 5.53 12.38
CA ARG A 221 -18.14 5.68 13.74
C ARG A 221 -17.41 4.81 14.75
N ALA A 222 -17.15 3.56 14.40
CA ALA A 222 -16.43 2.65 15.30
C ALA A 222 -15.02 3.19 15.61
N ILE A 223 -14.30 3.66 14.59
CA ILE A 223 -12.97 4.28 14.73
C ILE A 223 -13.04 5.51 15.65
N LYS A 224 -13.99 6.41 15.39
CA LYS A 224 -14.18 7.64 16.19
C LYS A 224 -14.56 7.31 17.64
N ASN A 225 -15.46 6.35 17.86
CA ASN A 225 -15.88 5.91 19.19
C ASN A 225 -14.75 5.23 19.98
N ALA A 226 -13.78 4.62 19.28
CA ALA A 226 -12.56 4.08 19.88
C ALA A 226 -11.52 5.16 20.21
N GLY A 227 -11.81 6.45 19.97
CA GLY A 227 -10.95 7.57 20.30
C GLY A 227 -9.91 7.94 19.23
N HIS A 228 -10.05 7.40 18.03
CA HIS A 228 -9.18 7.70 16.90
C HIS A 228 -9.68 8.91 16.09
N GLU A 229 -8.76 9.58 15.41
CA GLU A 229 -9.06 10.69 14.50
C GLU A 229 -9.53 10.16 13.14
N ILE A 230 -10.51 10.84 12.53
CA ILE A 230 -10.93 10.51 11.15
C ILE A 230 -10.02 11.25 10.16
N LEU A 231 -9.31 10.44 9.36
CA LEU A 231 -8.33 10.89 8.38
C LEU A 231 -8.60 10.27 6.98
N PRO A 232 -8.36 11.01 5.88
CA PRO A 232 -7.89 12.40 5.86
C PRO A 232 -8.93 13.36 6.44
N LYS A 233 -8.49 14.55 6.86
CA LYS A 233 -9.40 15.57 7.48
C LYS A 233 -10.58 15.98 6.60
N SER A 234 -10.48 15.80 5.27
CA SER A 234 -11.60 15.98 4.34
C SER A 234 -12.79 15.07 4.64
N ASP A 235 -12.56 13.97 5.33
CA ASP A 235 -13.58 12.96 5.65
C ASP A 235 -14.16 13.13 7.07
N SER A 236 -13.73 14.15 7.82
CA SER A 236 -14.17 14.40 9.20
C SER A 236 -15.69 14.57 9.34
N ASP A 237 -16.38 15.11 8.31
CA ASP A 237 -17.85 15.21 8.22
C ASP A 237 -18.46 13.99 7.48
N PHE A 238 -18.00 12.78 7.83
CA PHE A 238 -18.40 11.53 7.15
C PHE A 238 -19.89 11.19 7.29
N GLU A 239 -20.62 11.78 8.24
CA GLU A 239 -22.06 11.61 8.42
C GLU A 239 -22.86 12.61 7.56
N GLY A 240 -22.20 13.64 7.02
CA GLY A 240 -22.79 14.69 6.24
C GLY A 240 -23.28 14.25 4.87
N VAL A 241 -24.28 14.96 4.35
CA VAL A 241 -24.84 14.71 3.03
C VAL A 241 -23.80 14.87 1.91
N ALA A 242 -22.85 15.80 2.09
CA ALA A 242 -21.78 16.06 1.11
C ALA A 242 -20.84 14.85 0.96
N TYR A 243 -20.42 14.26 2.09
CA TYR A 243 -19.60 13.05 2.10
C TYR A 243 -20.31 11.90 1.40
N ARG A 244 -21.56 11.61 1.78
CA ARG A 244 -22.38 10.56 1.16
C ARG A 244 -22.50 10.72 -0.35
N LYS A 245 -22.77 11.95 -0.84
CA LYS A 245 -22.83 12.23 -2.28
C LYS A 245 -21.49 11.99 -2.98
N THR A 246 -20.38 12.37 -2.35
CA THR A 246 -19.04 12.19 -2.89
C THR A 246 -18.70 10.71 -3.00
N CYS A 247 -18.91 9.92 -1.94
CA CYS A 247 -18.71 8.47 -1.95
C CYS A 247 -19.59 7.77 -2.99
N PHE A 248 -20.87 8.18 -3.11
CA PHE A 248 -21.76 7.60 -4.12
C PHE A 248 -21.25 7.83 -5.55
N ARG A 249 -20.80 9.06 -5.85
CA ARG A 249 -20.20 9.38 -7.16
C ARG A 249 -18.92 8.57 -7.40
N PHE A 250 -18.07 8.43 -6.39
CA PHE A 250 -16.84 7.66 -6.46
C PHE A 250 -17.13 6.19 -6.76
N PHE A 251 -17.98 5.52 -5.97
CA PHE A 251 -18.32 4.11 -6.19
C PHE A 251 -19.02 3.89 -7.53
N LYS A 252 -19.90 4.80 -7.93
CA LYS A 252 -20.56 4.72 -9.24
C LYS A 252 -19.58 4.87 -10.40
N LEU A 253 -18.61 5.78 -10.30
CA LEU A 253 -17.53 5.95 -11.27
C LEU A 253 -16.62 4.71 -11.30
N MET A 254 -16.25 4.18 -10.14
CA MET A 254 -15.46 2.96 -10.02
C MET A 254 -16.13 1.78 -10.74
N CYS A 255 -17.44 1.58 -10.53
CA CYS A 255 -18.19 0.52 -11.22
C CYS A 255 -18.38 0.78 -12.72
N ALA A 256 -18.34 2.04 -13.17
CA ALA A 256 -18.58 2.39 -14.57
C ALA A 256 -17.33 2.38 -15.45
N THR A 257 -16.14 2.42 -14.84
CA THR A 257 -14.87 2.66 -15.55
C THR A 257 -13.86 1.52 -15.34
N VAL A 258 -12.68 1.72 -15.91
CA VAL A 258 -11.53 0.82 -15.78
C VAL A 258 -11.03 0.74 -14.33
N LEU A 259 -11.33 1.73 -13.47
CA LEU A 259 -11.03 1.66 -12.04
C LEU A 259 -11.65 0.41 -11.39
N GLY A 260 -12.84 0.02 -11.82
CA GLY A 260 -13.48 -1.22 -11.37
C GLY A 260 -12.72 -2.49 -11.73
N LYS A 261 -11.96 -2.50 -12.83
CA LYS A 261 -11.08 -3.62 -13.19
C LYS A 261 -9.83 -3.67 -12.32
N ILE A 262 -9.33 -2.53 -11.89
CA ILE A 262 -8.16 -2.42 -11.01
C ILE A 262 -8.50 -2.91 -9.61
N CYS A 263 -9.64 -2.45 -9.07
CA CYS A 263 -10.12 -2.86 -7.75
C CYS A 263 -10.49 -4.36 -7.70
N ALA A 264 -10.96 -4.91 -8.82
CA ALA A 264 -11.34 -6.31 -8.96
C ALA A 264 -10.18 -7.23 -9.43
N SER A 265 -8.94 -6.74 -9.43
CA SER A 265 -7.77 -7.60 -9.68
C SER A 265 -7.61 -8.63 -8.57
N ASP A 266 -6.94 -9.75 -8.87
CA ASP A 266 -6.65 -10.81 -7.88
C ASP A 266 -6.03 -10.26 -6.59
N HIS A 267 -5.33 -9.13 -6.69
CA HIS A 267 -4.73 -8.47 -5.53
C HIS A 267 -5.77 -7.85 -4.59
N ALA A 268 -6.82 -7.24 -5.12
CA ALA A 268 -7.93 -6.72 -4.31
C ALA A 268 -8.72 -7.85 -3.65
N MET A 269 -8.88 -8.99 -4.32
CA MET A 269 -9.50 -10.19 -3.75
C MET A 269 -8.67 -10.76 -2.60
N ASN A 270 -7.36 -10.85 -2.74
CA ASN A 270 -6.45 -11.29 -1.68
C ASN A 270 -6.42 -10.34 -0.47
N ALA A 271 -6.71 -9.05 -0.65
CA ALA A 271 -6.74 -8.09 0.46
C ALA A 271 -7.84 -8.40 1.49
N VAL A 272 -8.96 -9.01 1.09
CA VAL A 272 -10.00 -9.46 2.04
C VAL A 272 -9.50 -10.60 2.89
N ASP A 273 -8.81 -11.57 2.30
CA ASP A 273 -8.24 -12.70 3.06
C ASP A 273 -7.22 -12.20 4.08
N GLU A 274 -6.38 -11.23 3.68
CA GLU A 274 -5.43 -10.58 4.59
C GLU A 274 -6.13 -9.83 5.73
N MET A 275 -7.23 -9.13 5.45
CA MET A 275 -7.97 -8.36 6.44
C MET A 275 -8.85 -9.24 7.32
N SER A 276 -9.37 -10.36 6.80
CA SER A 276 -10.10 -11.36 7.60
C SER A 276 -9.20 -12.09 8.60
N ALA A 277 -7.91 -12.18 8.33
CA ALA A 277 -6.92 -12.75 9.25
C ALA A 277 -6.56 -11.81 10.42
N LEU A 278 -7.08 -10.56 10.43
CA LEU A 278 -6.88 -9.58 11.51
C LEU A 278 -7.92 -9.71 12.65
N ASN A 279 -8.95 -10.51 12.47
CA ASN A 279 -9.93 -10.84 13.47
C ASN A 279 -9.56 -12.18 14.15
#